data_75d8e63345c00a38612bc380c6195a90
#
_entry.id   75d8e63345c00a38612bc380c6195a90
#
_cell.length_a   1.000
_cell.length_b   1.000
_cell.length_c   1.000
_cell.angle_alpha   90.00
_cell.angle_beta   90.00
_cell.angle_gamma   90.00
#
_symmetry.space_group_name_H-M   'P 1'
#
loop_
_entity.id
_entity.type
_entity.pdbx_description
1 polymer ?
#
loop_
_entity_poly.entity_id
_entity_poly.type
_entity_poly.pdbx_seq_one_letter_code
_entity_poly.pdbx_strand_id
1 'polypeptide(L)'
;KLNEFKPDVIIISGRTEKYYDELSKIAPTIFVGLDAKNYMSDLNKTVTNLGKIFGKETEAANKLKELETEISEIKKETANFDKNILVLLTNDGKISAYGAGSRFGWIFTDLGLKSSDENIKASTHGQEVNFEYISEKNPDIIFYVDRAKITGGSKGGSDTLNNDLVLKSEAGQSNKVISLDPEAWY
;
A
#
# COMPACT_ATOMS: atom_id res chain seq x y z
N LYS A 1 0.21 1.24 32.91
CA LYS A 1 0.05 -0.11 32.29
C LYS A 1 1.32 -0.55 31.56
N LEU A 2 1.86 0.21 30.55
CA LEU A 2 3.12 -0.19 29.86
C LEU A 2 4.31 -0.28 30.81
N ASN A 3 4.45 0.66 31.73
CA ASN A 3 5.50 0.65 32.75
C ASN A 3 5.38 -0.55 33.73
N GLU A 4 4.17 -1.01 33.99
CA GLU A 4 3.90 -2.21 34.81
C GLU A 4 4.26 -3.50 34.05
N PHE A 5 4.14 -3.48 32.74
CA PHE A 5 4.48 -4.61 31.87
C PHE A 5 6.00 -4.86 31.76
N LYS A 6 6.83 -3.81 32.00
CA LYS A 6 8.30 -3.85 31.95
C LYS A 6 8.84 -4.52 30.67
N PRO A 7 8.52 -3.99 29.48
CA PRO A 7 9.02 -4.56 28.23
C PRO A 7 10.53 -4.34 28.10
N ASP A 8 11.23 -5.28 27.47
CA ASP A 8 12.66 -5.16 27.13
C ASP A 8 12.87 -4.21 25.94
N VAL A 9 11.89 -4.14 25.04
CA VAL A 9 11.88 -3.25 23.87
C VAL A 9 10.45 -2.85 23.51
N ILE A 10 10.29 -1.62 23.02
CA ILE A 10 9.02 -1.10 22.50
C ILE A 10 9.20 -0.87 21.00
N ILE A 11 8.33 -1.46 20.19
CA ILE A 11 8.31 -1.25 18.74
C ILE A 11 7.09 -0.41 18.39
N ILE A 12 7.31 0.70 17.69
CA ILE A 12 6.26 1.63 17.30
C ILE A 12 6.29 1.91 15.80
N SER A 13 5.18 2.37 15.26
CA SER A 13 5.05 2.79 13.87
C SER A 13 4.14 4.02 13.76
N GLY A 14 4.02 4.61 12.60
CA GLY A 14 3.31 5.83 12.22
C GLY A 14 2.42 6.50 13.27
N ARG A 15 1.29 5.90 13.64
CA ARG A 15 0.32 6.52 14.57
C ARG A 15 0.88 6.73 15.98
N THR A 16 1.86 5.97 16.37
CA THR A 16 2.47 6.00 17.71
C THR A 16 3.78 6.78 17.76
N GLU A 17 4.29 7.26 16.63
CA GLU A 17 5.53 8.03 16.50
C GLU A 17 5.58 9.23 17.47
N LYS A 18 4.48 9.96 17.59
CA LYS A 18 4.34 11.11 18.48
C LYS A 18 4.58 10.82 19.98
N TYR A 19 4.56 9.56 20.35
CA TYR A 19 4.81 9.10 21.74
C TYR A 19 6.24 8.55 21.93
N TYR A 20 7.12 8.68 20.93
CA TYR A 20 8.47 8.11 20.97
C TYR A 20 9.24 8.51 22.23
N ASP A 21 9.29 9.80 22.56
CA ASP A 21 10.02 10.33 23.71
C ASP A 21 9.45 9.84 25.04
N GLU A 22 8.15 9.68 25.15
CA GLU A 22 7.48 9.17 26.35
C GLU A 22 7.73 7.66 26.52
N LEU A 23 7.66 6.91 25.45
CA LEU A 23 7.87 5.46 25.44
C LEU A 23 9.34 5.11 25.70
N SER A 24 10.28 5.91 25.15
CA SER A 24 11.72 5.75 25.37
C SER A 24 12.17 5.95 26.82
N LYS A 25 11.35 6.58 27.66
CA LYS A 25 11.58 6.65 29.11
C LYS A 25 11.22 5.35 29.85
N ILE A 26 10.46 4.48 29.21
CA ILE A 26 10.02 3.21 29.80
C ILE A 26 10.98 2.08 29.41
N ALA A 27 11.31 1.97 28.12
CA ALA A 27 12.23 0.98 27.56
C ALA A 27 12.84 1.47 26.24
N PRO A 28 13.94 0.84 25.75
CA PRO A 28 14.45 1.08 24.42
C PRO A 28 13.34 1.03 23.38
N THR A 29 13.13 2.10 22.63
CA THR A 29 12.02 2.23 21.69
C THR A 29 12.55 2.34 20.26
N ILE A 30 11.96 1.56 19.34
CA ILE A 30 12.35 1.47 17.93
C ILE A 30 11.18 1.89 17.07
N PHE A 31 11.45 2.78 16.11
CA PHE A 31 10.48 3.14 15.08
C PHE A 31 10.66 2.27 13.84
N VAL A 32 9.59 1.61 13.42
CA VAL A 32 9.55 0.73 12.24
C VAL A 32 8.53 1.21 11.20
N GLY A 33 8.39 2.53 11.04
CA GLY A 33 7.56 3.12 10.00
C GLY A 33 8.19 2.98 8.62
N LEU A 34 7.35 2.96 7.58
CA LEU A 34 7.75 2.97 6.18
C LEU A 34 7.27 4.28 5.54
N ASP A 35 8.20 5.02 4.90
CA ASP A 35 7.84 6.15 4.06
C ASP A 35 7.36 5.65 2.70
N ALA A 36 6.14 6.00 2.32
CA ALA A 36 5.55 5.60 1.05
C ALA A 36 6.36 6.07 -0.18
N LYS A 37 7.19 7.11 -0.04
CA LYS A 37 8.08 7.60 -1.11
C LYS A 37 9.35 6.75 -1.26
N ASN A 38 9.76 6.07 -0.19
CA ASN A 38 10.99 5.28 -0.13
C ASN A 38 10.71 3.84 0.36
N TYR A 39 9.54 3.31 0.00
CA TYR A 39 8.96 2.13 0.60
C TYR A 39 9.93 0.94 0.68
N MET A 40 10.51 0.53 -0.44
CA MET A 40 11.43 -0.63 -0.48
C MET A 40 12.74 -0.38 0.26
N SER A 41 13.28 0.84 0.21
CA SER A 41 14.49 1.22 0.96
C SER A 41 14.24 1.14 2.47
N ASP A 42 13.12 1.65 2.94
CA ASP A 42 12.78 1.64 4.36
C ASP A 42 12.40 0.24 4.86
N LEU A 43 11.74 -0.56 4.01
CA LEU A 43 11.47 -1.97 4.30
C LEU A 43 12.79 -2.74 4.50
N ASN A 44 13.76 -2.57 3.59
CA ASN A 44 15.08 -3.20 3.68
C ASN A 44 15.79 -2.82 4.99
N LYS A 45 15.86 -1.53 5.33
CA LYS A 45 16.43 -1.05 6.59
C LYS A 45 15.73 -1.63 7.81
N THR A 46 14.40 -1.63 7.79
CA THR A 46 13.57 -2.12 8.90
C THR A 46 13.80 -3.61 9.14
N VAL A 47 13.71 -4.43 8.09
CA VAL A 47 13.93 -5.89 8.19
C VAL A 47 15.36 -6.21 8.62
N THR A 48 16.36 -5.50 8.07
CA THR A 48 17.76 -5.67 8.46
C THR A 48 17.98 -5.33 9.94
N ASN A 49 17.40 -4.23 10.42
CA ASN A 49 17.53 -3.83 11.83
C ASN A 49 16.84 -4.80 12.78
N LEU A 50 15.64 -5.26 12.44
CA LEU A 50 14.93 -6.27 13.22
C LEU A 50 15.73 -7.58 13.24
N GLY A 51 16.30 -8.00 12.10
CA GLY A 51 17.20 -9.14 12.04
C GLY A 51 18.35 -9.05 13.05
N LYS A 52 19.03 -7.90 13.13
CA LYS A 52 20.11 -7.65 14.10
C LYS A 52 19.62 -7.68 15.55
N ILE A 53 18.47 -7.07 15.84
CA ILE A 53 17.93 -7.02 17.20
C ILE A 53 17.57 -8.38 17.73
N PHE A 54 17.02 -9.25 16.88
CA PHE A 54 16.55 -10.58 17.26
C PHE A 54 17.52 -11.72 16.94
N GLY A 55 18.76 -11.42 16.47
CA GLY A 55 19.75 -12.43 16.08
C GLY A 55 19.29 -13.30 14.90
N LYS A 56 18.61 -12.66 13.92
CA LYS A 56 18.03 -13.29 12.74
C LYS A 56 18.56 -12.68 11.43
N GLU A 57 19.80 -12.23 11.43
CA GLU A 57 20.40 -11.51 10.30
C GLU A 57 20.38 -12.32 9.01
N THR A 58 20.72 -13.61 9.10
CA THR A 58 20.74 -14.50 7.92
C THR A 58 19.34 -14.71 7.37
N GLU A 59 18.34 -14.91 8.24
CA GLU A 59 16.94 -15.08 7.82
C GLU A 59 16.40 -13.79 7.17
N ALA A 60 16.67 -12.64 7.79
CA ALA A 60 16.30 -11.34 7.26
C ALA A 60 16.92 -11.08 5.87
N ALA A 61 18.23 -11.35 5.72
CA ALA A 61 18.94 -11.19 4.45
C ALA A 61 18.37 -12.10 3.35
N ASN A 62 18.06 -13.35 3.67
CA ASN A 62 17.49 -14.30 2.73
C ASN A 62 16.10 -13.84 2.25
N LYS A 63 15.23 -13.39 3.18
CA LYS A 63 13.89 -12.89 2.84
C LYS A 63 13.94 -11.63 1.98
N LEU A 64 14.83 -10.71 2.28
CA LEU A 64 15.03 -9.51 1.44
C LEU A 64 15.50 -9.88 0.03
N LYS A 65 16.42 -10.83 -0.09
CA LYS A 65 16.92 -11.30 -1.39
C LYS A 65 15.84 -12.01 -2.21
N GLU A 66 15.00 -12.83 -1.57
CA GLU A 66 13.83 -13.45 -2.21
C GLU A 66 12.93 -12.38 -2.79
N LEU A 67 12.52 -11.39 -1.97
CA LEU A 67 11.67 -10.28 -2.38
C LEU A 67 12.28 -9.44 -3.52
N GLU A 68 13.56 -9.09 -3.45
CA GLU A 68 14.26 -8.36 -4.50
C GLU A 68 14.26 -9.14 -5.82
N THR A 69 14.42 -10.47 -5.75
CA THR A 69 14.37 -11.35 -6.93
C THR A 69 12.98 -11.32 -7.56
N GLU A 70 11.92 -11.50 -6.76
CA GLU A 70 10.53 -11.47 -7.24
C GLU A 70 10.18 -10.12 -7.88
N ILE A 71 10.56 -9.01 -7.25
CA ILE A 71 10.37 -7.65 -7.80
C ILE A 71 11.11 -7.51 -9.13
N SER A 72 12.35 -8.01 -9.21
CA SER A 72 13.14 -7.94 -10.46
C SER A 72 12.51 -8.75 -11.59
N GLU A 73 11.93 -9.91 -11.28
CA GLU A 73 11.21 -10.73 -12.25
C GLU A 73 9.95 -10.03 -12.75
N ILE A 74 9.12 -9.51 -11.85
CA ILE A 74 7.93 -8.73 -12.21
C ILE A 74 8.31 -7.52 -13.07
N LYS A 75 9.38 -6.79 -12.72
CA LYS A 75 9.87 -5.67 -13.53
C LYS A 75 10.24 -6.06 -14.98
N LYS A 76 10.80 -7.25 -15.17
CA LYS A 76 11.10 -7.74 -16.51
C LYS A 76 9.83 -8.06 -17.29
N GLU A 77 8.84 -8.65 -16.65
CA GLU A 77 7.54 -8.95 -17.26
C GLU A 77 6.78 -7.68 -17.60
N THR A 78 6.84 -6.66 -16.74
CA THR A 78 6.14 -5.39 -16.92
C THR A 78 6.88 -4.39 -17.82
N ALA A 79 8.14 -4.64 -18.20
CA ALA A 79 8.96 -3.70 -18.99
C ALA A 79 8.33 -3.26 -20.32
N ASN A 80 7.52 -4.13 -20.94
CA ASN A 80 6.79 -3.84 -22.18
C ASN A 80 5.27 -3.73 -21.97
N PHE A 81 4.83 -3.61 -20.71
CA PHE A 81 3.41 -3.53 -20.37
C PHE A 81 2.92 -2.09 -20.52
N ASP A 82 2.32 -1.79 -21.67
CA ASP A 82 1.89 -0.42 -22.03
C ASP A 82 0.44 -0.11 -21.59
N LYS A 83 -0.02 -0.74 -20.52
CA LYS A 83 -1.33 -0.48 -19.94
C LYS A 83 -1.22 0.44 -18.74
N ASN A 84 -2.13 1.41 -18.66
CA ASN A 84 -2.19 2.30 -17.52
C ASN A 84 -3.15 1.76 -16.45
N ILE A 85 -2.78 2.00 -15.19
CA ILE A 85 -3.43 1.41 -14.03
C ILE A 85 -3.93 2.51 -13.09
N LEU A 86 -5.14 2.35 -12.58
CA LEU A 86 -5.66 3.13 -11.48
C LEU A 86 -5.75 2.26 -10.22
N VAL A 87 -5.10 2.68 -9.15
CA VAL A 87 -5.18 1.99 -7.85
C VAL A 87 -6.16 2.72 -6.94
N LEU A 88 -7.17 2.01 -6.47
CA LEU A 88 -8.26 2.54 -5.66
C LEU A 88 -8.33 1.84 -4.30
N LEU A 89 -8.84 2.55 -3.32
CA LEU A 89 -9.38 1.99 -2.09
C LEU A 89 -10.84 2.38 -1.98
N THR A 90 -11.70 1.39 -1.79
CA THR A 90 -13.11 1.60 -1.51
C THR A 90 -13.39 1.47 -0.02
N ASN A 91 -14.24 2.32 0.51
CA ASN A 91 -14.63 2.30 1.90
C ASN A 91 -16.07 2.78 2.05
N ASP A 92 -16.99 1.85 2.12
CA ASP A 92 -18.42 2.11 2.37
C ASP A 92 -19.02 3.15 1.40
N GLY A 93 -18.79 2.93 0.10
CA GLY A 93 -19.25 3.80 -1.00
C GLY A 93 -18.33 4.96 -1.36
N LYS A 94 -17.33 5.28 -0.54
CA LYS A 94 -16.28 6.26 -0.86
C LYS A 94 -15.16 5.62 -1.64
N ILE A 95 -14.48 6.42 -2.47
CA ILE A 95 -13.37 5.98 -3.33
C ILE A 95 -12.20 6.93 -3.13
N SER A 96 -11.02 6.37 -2.92
CA SER A 96 -9.76 7.11 -2.91
C SER A 96 -8.80 6.52 -3.94
N ALA A 97 -8.14 7.38 -4.73
CA ALA A 97 -7.10 7.00 -5.69
C ALA A 97 -5.71 7.16 -5.07
N TYR A 98 -4.79 6.26 -5.46
CA TYR A 98 -3.43 6.20 -4.95
C TYR A 98 -2.43 6.26 -6.10
N GLY A 99 -1.57 7.27 -6.10
CA GLY A 99 -0.48 7.45 -7.04
C GLY A 99 0.89 7.14 -6.44
N ALA A 100 1.94 7.43 -7.17
CA ALA A 100 3.32 7.31 -6.70
C ALA A 100 3.54 8.12 -5.41
N GLY A 101 4.33 7.57 -4.48
CA GLY A 101 4.57 8.19 -3.17
C GLY A 101 3.41 8.13 -2.19
N SER A 102 2.33 7.40 -2.51
CA SER A 102 1.23 7.06 -1.61
C SER A 102 1.36 5.63 -1.08
N ARG A 103 0.46 5.22 -0.20
CA ARG A 103 0.48 3.89 0.45
C ARG A 103 0.66 2.72 -0.52
N PHE A 104 0.04 2.74 -1.68
CA PHE A 104 0.14 1.70 -2.70
C PHE A 104 1.02 2.11 -3.89
N GLY A 105 1.72 3.23 -3.77
CA GLY A 105 2.50 3.83 -4.86
C GLY A 105 3.71 3.02 -5.32
N TRP A 106 4.18 2.08 -4.48
CA TRP A 106 5.27 1.16 -4.82
C TRP A 106 4.97 0.27 -6.05
N ILE A 107 3.68 0.05 -6.37
CA ILE A 107 3.28 -0.57 -7.63
C ILE A 107 3.87 0.16 -8.84
N PHE A 108 3.89 1.48 -8.80
CA PHE A 108 4.41 2.32 -9.88
C PHE A 108 5.92 2.47 -9.80
N THR A 109 6.45 2.76 -8.61
CA THR A 109 7.88 3.04 -8.41
C THR A 109 8.75 1.79 -8.42
N ASP A 110 8.28 0.72 -7.80
CA ASP A 110 9.07 -0.48 -7.57
C ASP A 110 8.72 -1.63 -8.52
N LEU A 111 7.49 -1.75 -9.02
CA LEU A 111 7.14 -2.73 -10.05
C LEU A 111 7.16 -2.15 -11.48
N GLY A 112 7.32 -0.84 -11.64
CA GLY A 112 7.43 -0.18 -12.94
C GLY A 112 6.12 -0.10 -13.74
N LEU A 113 4.97 -0.26 -13.07
CA LEU A 113 3.68 -0.13 -13.72
C LEU A 113 3.34 1.35 -14.00
N LYS A 114 2.58 1.61 -15.05
CA LYS A 114 2.22 2.96 -15.50
C LYS A 114 0.93 3.43 -14.81
N SER A 115 0.98 4.60 -14.18
CA SER A 115 -0.23 5.21 -13.59
C SER A 115 -1.13 5.82 -14.67
N SER A 116 -2.45 5.72 -14.50
CA SER A 116 -3.42 6.43 -15.34
C SER A 116 -3.47 7.94 -15.05
N ASP A 117 -2.97 8.36 -13.89
CA ASP A 117 -2.81 9.78 -13.53
C ASP A 117 -1.58 9.98 -12.64
N GLU A 118 -0.56 10.65 -13.19
CA GLU A 118 0.68 10.98 -12.47
C GLU A 118 0.50 12.14 -11.47
N ASN A 119 -0.62 12.86 -11.53
CA ASN A 119 -0.90 14.02 -10.68
C ASN A 119 -1.67 13.70 -9.39
N ILE A 120 -1.92 12.42 -9.11
CA ILE A 120 -2.55 12.01 -7.84
C ILE A 120 -1.69 12.47 -6.67
N LYS A 121 -2.27 13.22 -5.76
CA LYS A 121 -1.55 13.74 -4.57
C LYS A 121 -1.04 12.58 -3.71
N ALA A 122 0.26 12.56 -3.47
CA ALA A 122 0.89 11.62 -2.57
C ALA A 122 0.32 11.77 -1.14
N SER A 123 -0.36 10.75 -0.65
CA SER A 123 -1.00 10.73 0.66
C SER A 123 -1.13 9.30 1.17
N THR A 124 -0.97 9.10 2.47
CA THR A 124 -1.22 7.80 3.13
C THR A 124 -2.69 7.38 3.00
N HIS A 125 -3.61 8.33 2.91
CA HIS A 125 -5.06 8.07 2.82
C HIS A 125 -5.59 8.12 1.39
N GLY A 126 -4.71 8.39 0.41
CA GLY A 126 -5.09 8.59 -0.98
C GLY A 126 -5.78 9.95 -1.22
N GLN A 127 -6.15 10.18 -2.46
CA GLN A 127 -6.94 11.33 -2.89
C GLN A 127 -8.39 10.88 -3.09
N GLU A 128 -9.34 11.49 -2.38
CA GLU A 128 -10.77 11.21 -2.60
C GLU A 128 -11.16 11.59 -4.03
N VAL A 129 -11.85 10.68 -4.72
CA VAL A 129 -12.27 10.81 -6.12
C VAL A 129 -13.70 10.34 -6.30
N ASN A 130 -14.30 10.74 -7.43
CA ASN A 130 -15.65 10.33 -7.83
C ASN A 130 -15.61 9.45 -9.09
N PHE A 131 -16.76 9.00 -9.56
CA PHE A 131 -16.85 8.14 -10.75
C PHE A 131 -16.52 8.89 -12.05
N GLU A 132 -16.80 10.20 -12.12
CA GLU A 132 -16.45 11.07 -13.24
C GLU A 132 -14.93 11.11 -13.41
N TYR A 133 -14.16 11.20 -12.31
CA TYR A 133 -12.71 11.12 -12.36
C TYR A 133 -12.23 9.81 -12.98
N ILE A 134 -12.81 8.66 -12.57
CA ILE A 134 -12.45 7.35 -13.12
C ILE A 134 -12.75 7.31 -14.62
N SER A 135 -13.90 7.82 -15.03
CA SER A 135 -14.30 7.91 -16.43
C SER A 135 -13.38 8.82 -17.26
N GLU A 136 -12.97 9.97 -16.69
CA GLU A 136 -12.05 10.92 -17.34
C GLU A 136 -10.66 10.31 -17.54
N LYS A 137 -10.11 9.62 -16.52
CA LYS A 137 -8.80 8.99 -16.59
C LYS A 137 -8.79 7.71 -17.43
N ASN A 138 -9.96 7.13 -17.65
CA ASN A 138 -10.20 5.98 -18.49
C ASN A 138 -9.09 4.91 -18.40
N PRO A 139 -8.83 4.33 -17.21
CA PRO A 139 -7.74 3.37 -17.00
C PRO A 139 -7.99 2.08 -17.78
N ASP A 140 -6.91 1.45 -18.26
CA ASP A 140 -6.95 0.11 -18.85
C ASP A 140 -7.24 -0.97 -17.80
N ILE A 141 -6.77 -0.74 -16.57
CA ILE A 141 -6.93 -1.65 -15.43
C ILE A 141 -7.22 -0.85 -14.17
N ILE A 142 -8.17 -1.32 -13.37
CA ILE A 142 -8.42 -0.84 -12.03
C ILE A 142 -8.05 -1.94 -11.04
N PHE A 143 -7.10 -1.68 -10.14
CA PHE A 143 -6.91 -2.45 -8.92
C PHE A 143 -7.62 -1.75 -7.78
N TYR A 144 -8.40 -2.49 -6.98
CA TYR A 144 -9.01 -1.90 -5.80
C TYR A 144 -8.87 -2.77 -4.56
N VAL A 145 -8.69 -2.10 -3.43
CA VAL A 145 -8.69 -2.70 -2.09
C VAL A 145 -10.01 -2.36 -1.40
N ASP A 146 -10.76 -3.36 -1.01
CA ASP A 146 -12.04 -3.20 -0.30
C ASP A 146 -11.82 -3.12 1.21
N ARG A 147 -11.70 -1.91 1.73
CA ARG A 147 -11.53 -1.67 3.16
C ARG A 147 -12.74 -2.10 3.98
N ALA A 148 -13.95 -1.98 3.43
CA ALA A 148 -15.19 -2.33 4.13
C ALA A 148 -15.20 -3.81 4.58
N LYS A 149 -14.58 -4.70 3.82
CA LYS A 149 -14.44 -6.13 4.20
C LYS A 149 -13.68 -6.33 5.49
N ILE A 150 -12.70 -5.48 5.81
CA ILE A 150 -11.87 -5.60 7.01
C ILE A 150 -12.45 -4.81 8.18
N THR A 151 -13.03 -3.64 7.92
CA THR A 151 -13.50 -2.73 8.96
C THR A 151 -14.98 -2.90 9.31
N GLY A 152 -15.69 -3.81 8.63
CA GLY A 152 -17.12 -4.08 8.89
C GLY A 152 -18.06 -3.05 8.28
N GLY A 153 -17.69 -2.45 7.14
CA GLY A 153 -18.58 -1.55 6.40
C GLY A 153 -19.76 -2.26 5.74
N SER A 154 -20.80 -1.52 5.38
CA SER A 154 -22.06 -2.05 4.84
C SER A 154 -22.03 -2.20 3.32
N LYS A 155 -21.24 -1.39 2.60
CA LYS A 155 -21.15 -1.40 1.14
C LYS A 155 -19.78 -1.87 0.66
N GLY A 156 -19.76 -3.02 0.00
CA GLY A 156 -18.54 -3.62 -0.56
C GLY A 156 -17.95 -2.82 -1.72
N GLY A 157 -16.68 -3.12 -2.03
CA GLY A 157 -15.95 -2.47 -3.11
C GLY A 157 -16.55 -2.79 -4.49
N SER A 158 -16.92 -4.04 -4.72
CA SER A 158 -17.59 -4.45 -5.95
C SER A 158 -18.90 -3.69 -6.17
N ASP A 159 -19.73 -3.58 -5.13
CA ASP A 159 -21.00 -2.83 -5.21
C ASP A 159 -20.76 -1.33 -5.39
N THR A 160 -19.69 -0.80 -4.79
CA THR A 160 -19.30 0.59 -4.96
C THR A 160 -18.88 0.90 -6.40
N LEU A 161 -18.08 0.03 -7.01
CA LEU A 161 -17.56 0.20 -8.37
C LEU A 161 -18.53 -0.30 -9.46
N ASN A 162 -19.64 -0.94 -9.10
CA ASN A 162 -20.71 -1.28 -10.03
C ASN A 162 -21.51 -0.02 -10.42
N ASN A 163 -20.91 0.83 -11.21
CA ASN A 163 -21.41 2.12 -11.64
C ASN A 163 -21.21 2.27 -13.15
N ASP A 164 -22.17 2.88 -13.83
CA ASP A 164 -22.16 3.02 -15.29
C ASP A 164 -20.88 3.69 -15.83
N LEU A 165 -20.34 4.68 -15.13
CA LEU A 165 -19.12 5.37 -15.55
C LEU A 165 -17.88 4.47 -15.45
N VAL A 166 -17.81 3.62 -14.40
CA VAL A 166 -16.75 2.63 -14.25
C VAL A 166 -16.90 1.53 -15.30
N LEU A 167 -18.11 1.01 -15.50
CA LEU A 167 -18.39 -0.07 -16.45
C LEU A 167 -18.14 0.35 -17.91
N LYS A 168 -18.27 1.64 -18.24
CA LYS A 168 -17.97 2.18 -19.57
C LYS A 168 -16.51 2.52 -19.79
N SER A 169 -15.66 2.53 -18.75
CA SER A 169 -14.19 2.70 -18.92
C SER A 169 -13.56 1.48 -19.61
N GLU A 170 -12.35 1.63 -20.12
CA GLU A 170 -11.59 0.52 -20.72
C GLU A 170 -11.45 -0.65 -19.75
N ALA A 171 -11.17 -0.39 -18.47
CA ALA A 171 -11.11 -1.40 -17.44
C ALA A 171 -12.43 -2.13 -17.24
N GLY A 172 -13.56 -1.40 -17.23
CA GLY A 172 -14.89 -1.97 -17.09
C GLY A 172 -15.27 -2.86 -18.29
N GLN A 173 -15.09 -2.36 -19.51
CA GLN A 173 -15.41 -3.08 -20.75
C GLN A 173 -14.55 -4.34 -20.93
N SER A 174 -13.30 -4.30 -20.48
CA SER A 174 -12.34 -5.41 -20.56
C SER A 174 -12.42 -6.38 -19.36
N ASN A 175 -13.35 -6.21 -18.43
CA ASN A 175 -13.44 -6.96 -17.17
C ASN A 175 -12.14 -6.92 -16.34
N LYS A 176 -11.45 -5.77 -16.34
CA LYS A 176 -10.19 -5.54 -15.62
C LYS A 176 -10.36 -4.63 -14.41
N VAL A 177 -11.50 -4.70 -13.74
CA VAL A 177 -11.73 -4.13 -12.42
C VAL A 177 -11.46 -5.24 -11.40
N ILE A 178 -10.25 -5.27 -10.84
CA ILE A 178 -9.67 -6.40 -10.12
C ILE A 178 -9.60 -6.08 -8.63
N SER A 179 -10.23 -6.93 -7.81
CA SER A 179 -10.11 -6.86 -6.36
C SER A 179 -8.77 -7.42 -5.90
N LEU A 180 -8.00 -6.63 -5.19
CA LEU A 180 -6.85 -7.10 -4.46
C LEU A 180 -7.31 -7.66 -3.10
N ASP A 181 -6.57 -8.64 -2.56
CA ASP A 181 -6.88 -9.20 -1.25
C ASP A 181 -6.75 -8.11 -0.17
N PRO A 182 -7.85 -7.72 0.48
CA PRO A 182 -7.81 -6.64 1.45
C PRO A 182 -7.04 -7.00 2.72
N GLU A 183 -6.91 -8.27 3.10
CA GLU A 183 -6.11 -8.68 4.26
C GLU A 183 -4.60 -8.52 4.00
N ALA A 184 -4.18 -8.72 2.75
CA ALA A 184 -2.78 -8.54 2.37
C ALA A 184 -2.41 -7.07 2.09
N TRP A 185 -3.37 -6.26 1.60
CA TRP A 185 -3.10 -4.90 1.09
C TRP A 185 -3.47 -3.79 2.07
N TYR A 186 -4.35 -4.03 3.04
CA TYR A 186 -4.79 -3.01 4.00
C TYR A 186 -4.23 -3.25 5.39
#